data_14722be43aa1a23952c86f864faf9672
#
_entry.id   14722be43aa1a23952c86f864faf9672
#
_cell.length_a   1.000
_cell.length_b   1.000
_cell.length_c   1.000
_cell.angle_alpha   90.00
_cell.angle_beta   90.00
_cell.angle_gamma   90.00
#
_symmetry.space_group_name_H-M   'P 1'
#
loop_
_entity.id
_entity.type
_entity.pdbx_description
1 polymer ?
#
loop_
_entity_poly.entity_id
_entity_poly.type
_entity_poly.pdbx_seq_one_letter_code
_entity_poly.pdbx_strand_id
1 'polypeptide(L)'
;SSDVCSSDLIMPIITLPDGTEKSFDQALTVFEVAKSIGSGLAKATLAGKVDGEMVDASYLIESDASVSIITAKDEEGLEVIRHSTAHLLAQATQMLYPEAQVTIGPVIDNGFFYDFAYKDGFSEGDLAKIEKNMKKLVKQSLKIERSEMSRDEAVEFFKAKGEHYKAEIIESIPADQTLSLYKQGDFIDLC
;
A
#
# COMPACT_ATOMS: atom_id res chain seq x y z
N SER A 1 -37.81 -14.68 27.67
CA SER A 1 -37.64 -13.78 26.53
C SER A 1 -36.19 -13.62 26.27
N SER A 2 -35.66 -14.38 25.36
CA SER A 2 -34.30 -14.29 24.85
C SER A 2 -34.35 -13.39 23.62
N ASP A 3 -33.97 -12.13 23.80
CA ASP A 3 -33.69 -11.24 22.69
C ASP A 3 -32.41 -11.74 22.00
N VAL A 4 -32.60 -12.49 20.94
CA VAL A 4 -31.54 -12.78 19.97
C VAL A 4 -31.25 -11.45 19.30
N CYS A 5 -30.10 -10.86 19.65
CA CYS A 5 -29.54 -9.73 18.94
C CYS A 5 -29.34 -10.20 17.50
N SER A 6 -30.25 -9.79 16.62
CA SER A 6 -30.11 -9.95 15.17
C SER A 6 -28.90 -9.11 14.78
N SER A 7 -27.75 -9.71 14.56
CA SER A 7 -26.67 -9.06 13.84
C SER A 7 -27.23 -8.76 12.44
N ASP A 8 -27.55 -7.49 12.19
CA ASP A 8 -27.92 -7.05 10.85
C ASP A 8 -26.80 -7.48 9.92
N LEU A 9 -27.08 -8.52 9.12
CA LEU A 9 -26.19 -8.97 8.06
C LEU A 9 -26.04 -7.80 7.10
N ILE A 10 -24.88 -7.18 7.11
CA ILE A 10 -24.51 -6.14 6.15
C ILE A 10 -24.44 -6.82 4.79
N MET A 11 -25.39 -6.51 3.91
CA MET A 11 -25.50 -7.04 2.55
C MET A 11 -25.26 -5.91 1.55
N PRO A 12 -24.00 -5.51 1.32
CA PRO A 12 -23.73 -4.36 0.48
C PRO A 12 -24.11 -4.60 -0.98
N ILE A 13 -24.69 -3.57 -1.59
CA ILE A 13 -24.93 -3.50 -3.03
C ILE A 13 -23.80 -2.68 -3.65
N ILE A 14 -23.03 -3.30 -4.52
CA ILE A 14 -21.92 -2.66 -5.22
C ILE A 14 -22.37 -2.25 -6.61
N THR A 15 -22.30 -0.93 -6.87
CA THR A 15 -22.57 -0.36 -8.21
C THR A 15 -21.26 -0.21 -8.97
N LEU A 16 -21.13 -0.88 -10.11
CA LEU A 16 -19.98 -0.80 -11.00
C LEU A 16 -20.06 0.39 -11.95
N PRO A 17 -18.95 0.80 -12.60
CA PRO A 17 -18.93 1.97 -13.49
C PRO A 17 -19.88 1.87 -14.70
N ASP A 18 -20.25 0.67 -15.12
CA ASP A 18 -21.22 0.44 -16.19
C ASP A 18 -22.69 0.47 -15.72
N GLY A 19 -22.92 0.77 -14.43
CA GLY A 19 -24.22 0.78 -13.79
C GLY A 19 -24.71 -0.60 -13.34
N THR A 20 -23.92 -1.64 -13.50
CA THR A 20 -24.28 -2.99 -13.00
C THR A 20 -24.24 -3.00 -11.48
N GLU A 21 -25.29 -3.50 -10.86
CA GLU A 21 -25.38 -3.71 -9.43
C GLU A 21 -25.11 -5.18 -9.07
N LYS A 22 -24.32 -5.40 -8.02
CA LYS A 22 -24.04 -6.71 -7.45
C LYS A 22 -24.31 -6.69 -5.96
N SER A 23 -25.18 -7.60 -5.49
CA SER A 23 -25.46 -7.78 -4.05
C SER A 23 -24.53 -8.84 -3.48
N PHE A 24 -24.07 -8.63 -2.26
CA PHE A 24 -23.22 -9.57 -1.54
C PHE A 24 -23.80 -9.83 -0.15
N ASP A 25 -23.63 -11.06 0.34
CA ASP A 25 -24.22 -11.51 1.61
C ASP A 25 -23.43 -11.04 2.85
N GLN A 26 -22.30 -10.37 2.64
CA GLN A 26 -21.41 -9.86 3.69
C GLN A 26 -20.52 -8.74 3.16
N ALA A 27 -19.92 -8.00 4.09
CA ALA A 27 -18.85 -7.06 3.77
C ALA A 27 -17.72 -7.75 2.98
N LEU A 28 -17.14 -7.06 2.02
CA LEU A 28 -16.13 -7.62 1.13
C LEU A 28 -15.07 -6.56 0.75
N THR A 29 -13.90 -7.04 0.37
CA THR A 29 -12.82 -6.18 -0.06
C THR A 29 -12.96 -5.77 -1.53
N VAL A 30 -12.30 -4.67 -1.92
CA VAL A 30 -12.18 -4.26 -3.33
C VAL A 30 -11.64 -5.40 -4.20
N PHE A 31 -10.67 -6.16 -3.68
CA PHE A 31 -10.13 -7.34 -4.37
C PHE A 31 -11.19 -8.42 -4.59
N GLU A 32 -12.06 -8.66 -3.62
CA GLU A 32 -13.15 -9.62 -3.74
C GLU A 32 -14.22 -9.16 -4.73
N VAL A 33 -14.50 -7.86 -4.81
CA VAL A 33 -15.35 -7.29 -5.88
C VAL A 33 -14.72 -7.62 -7.24
N ALA A 34 -13.44 -7.33 -7.44
CA ALA A 34 -12.72 -7.64 -8.69
C ALA A 34 -12.79 -9.14 -9.02
N LYS A 35 -12.60 -10.00 -8.02
CA LYS A 35 -12.68 -11.47 -8.16
C LYS A 35 -14.08 -11.93 -8.58
N SER A 36 -15.13 -11.29 -8.07
CA SER A 36 -16.52 -11.59 -8.45
C SER A 36 -16.85 -11.24 -9.90
N ILE A 37 -16.11 -10.30 -10.48
CA ILE A 37 -16.24 -9.90 -11.89
C ILE A 37 -15.47 -10.88 -12.78
N GLY A 38 -14.24 -11.22 -12.37
CA GLY A 38 -13.45 -12.18 -13.12
C GLY A 38 -12.02 -12.34 -12.61
N SER A 39 -11.47 -13.54 -12.78
CA SER A 39 -10.12 -13.88 -12.31
C SER A 39 -9.00 -13.04 -12.97
N GLY A 40 -9.22 -12.60 -14.22
CA GLY A 40 -8.30 -11.73 -14.93
C GLY A 40 -8.25 -10.34 -14.31
N LEU A 41 -9.41 -9.76 -13.97
CA LEU A 41 -9.49 -8.47 -13.29
C LEU A 41 -8.87 -8.55 -11.90
N ALA A 42 -9.18 -9.59 -11.13
CA ALA A 42 -8.58 -9.80 -9.81
C ALA A 42 -7.05 -9.81 -9.85
N LYS A 43 -6.45 -10.46 -10.86
CA LYS A 43 -4.98 -10.47 -11.04
C LYS A 43 -4.42 -9.12 -11.46
N ALA A 44 -5.21 -8.29 -12.13
CA ALA A 44 -4.80 -6.97 -12.61
C ALA A 44 -5.08 -5.86 -11.59
N THR A 45 -5.80 -6.15 -10.51
CA THR A 45 -6.18 -5.18 -9.48
C THR A 45 -4.95 -4.65 -8.76
N LEU A 46 -4.81 -3.33 -8.73
CA LEU A 46 -3.78 -2.62 -7.96
C LEU A 46 -4.39 -1.91 -6.76
N ALA A 47 -5.56 -1.29 -6.96
CA ALA A 47 -6.30 -0.51 -5.98
C ALA A 47 -7.77 -0.46 -6.38
N GLY A 48 -8.58 0.33 -5.69
CA GLY A 48 -9.94 0.67 -6.09
C GLY A 48 -10.32 2.10 -5.78
N LYS A 49 -11.44 2.52 -6.33
CA LYS A 49 -12.15 3.71 -5.86
C LYS A 49 -13.48 3.27 -5.26
N VAL A 50 -13.74 3.70 -4.05
CA VAL A 50 -15.01 3.50 -3.34
C VAL A 50 -15.63 4.88 -3.14
N ASP A 51 -16.79 5.12 -3.74
CA ASP A 51 -17.48 6.41 -3.76
C ASP A 51 -16.60 7.59 -4.22
N GLY A 52 -15.68 7.29 -5.15
CA GLY A 52 -14.75 8.27 -5.73
C GLY A 52 -13.41 8.40 -4.99
N GLU A 53 -13.27 7.85 -3.79
CA GLU A 53 -12.03 7.90 -3.00
C GLU A 53 -11.13 6.70 -3.31
N MET A 54 -9.84 6.98 -3.54
CA MET A 54 -8.84 5.94 -3.75
C MET A 54 -8.59 5.15 -2.47
N VAL A 55 -8.67 3.83 -2.58
CA VAL A 55 -8.47 2.92 -1.47
C VAL A 55 -7.61 1.71 -1.89
N ASP A 56 -6.97 1.09 -0.90
CA ASP A 56 -6.22 -0.15 -1.10
C ASP A 56 -7.13 -1.29 -1.56
N ALA A 57 -6.57 -2.26 -2.29
CA ALA A 57 -7.32 -3.44 -2.73
C ALA A 57 -7.86 -4.30 -1.56
N SER A 58 -7.29 -4.18 -0.38
CA SER A 58 -7.74 -4.84 0.85
C SER A 58 -8.81 -4.05 1.63
N TYR A 59 -9.17 -2.84 1.17
CA TYR A 59 -10.18 -2.02 1.82
C TYR A 59 -11.53 -2.77 1.91
N LEU A 60 -12.09 -2.83 3.12
CA LEU A 60 -13.35 -3.52 3.40
C LEU A 60 -14.52 -2.58 3.14
N ILE A 61 -15.46 -3.02 2.31
CA ILE A 61 -16.69 -2.32 1.97
C ILE A 61 -17.82 -2.92 2.80
N GLU A 62 -18.38 -2.12 3.71
CA GLU A 62 -19.37 -2.56 4.69
C GLU A 62 -20.78 -2.06 4.38
N SER A 63 -20.96 -1.24 3.37
CA SER A 63 -22.24 -0.63 2.98
C SER A 63 -22.33 -0.53 1.46
N ASP A 64 -23.52 -0.15 0.96
CA ASP A 64 -23.73 0.15 -0.45
C ASP A 64 -22.72 1.20 -0.91
N ALA A 65 -22.09 0.97 -2.04
CA ALA A 65 -21.05 1.84 -2.58
C ALA A 65 -20.89 1.72 -4.09
N SER A 66 -20.43 2.80 -4.71
CA SER A 66 -19.93 2.78 -6.09
C SER A 66 -18.47 2.35 -6.09
N VAL A 67 -18.14 1.30 -6.83
CA VAL A 67 -16.78 0.74 -6.84
C VAL A 67 -16.23 0.64 -8.24
N SER A 68 -15.05 1.20 -8.46
CA SER A 68 -14.25 0.96 -9.67
C SER A 68 -12.91 0.32 -9.32
N ILE A 69 -12.50 -0.64 -10.13
CA ILE A 69 -11.24 -1.36 -9.94
C ILE A 69 -10.15 -0.66 -10.74
N ILE A 70 -9.07 -0.32 -10.06
CA ILE A 70 -7.90 0.34 -10.64
C ILE A 70 -6.86 -0.68 -11.05
N THR A 71 -6.41 -0.60 -12.29
CA THR A 71 -5.42 -1.49 -12.91
C THR A 71 -4.26 -0.70 -13.50
N ALA A 72 -3.24 -1.38 -14.02
CA ALA A 72 -2.10 -0.74 -14.68
C ALA A 72 -2.48 0.03 -15.98
N LYS A 73 -3.72 -0.03 -16.43
CA LYS A 73 -4.22 0.71 -17.60
C LYS A 73 -4.76 2.09 -17.23
N ASP A 74 -5.01 2.31 -15.96
CA ASP A 74 -5.56 3.53 -15.41
C ASP A 74 -4.43 4.48 -14.99
N GLU A 75 -4.65 5.78 -15.06
CA GLU A 75 -3.63 6.78 -14.69
C GLU A 75 -3.22 6.65 -13.22
N GLU A 76 -4.20 6.49 -12.35
CA GLU A 76 -3.97 6.25 -10.92
C GLU A 76 -3.24 4.91 -10.67
N GLY A 77 -3.46 3.92 -11.53
CA GLY A 77 -2.74 2.64 -11.47
C GLY A 77 -1.24 2.80 -11.74
N LEU A 78 -0.86 3.73 -12.62
CA LEU A 78 0.55 4.06 -12.86
C LEU A 78 1.18 4.72 -11.62
N GLU A 79 0.43 5.58 -10.93
CA GLU A 79 0.87 6.19 -9.68
C GLU A 79 1.12 5.13 -8.59
N VAL A 80 0.18 4.19 -8.42
CA VAL A 80 0.34 3.05 -7.49
C VAL A 80 1.57 2.22 -7.82
N ILE A 81 1.84 1.94 -9.11
CA ILE A 81 3.03 1.20 -9.54
C ILE A 81 4.30 1.97 -9.21
N ARG A 82 4.35 3.27 -9.46
CA ARG A 82 5.51 4.13 -9.15
C ARG A 82 5.79 4.12 -7.65
N HIS A 83 4.76 4.31 -6.84
CA HIS A 83 4.88 4.30 -5.38
C HIS A 83 5.38 2.94 -4.86
N SER A 84 4.78 1.85 -5.30
CA SER A 84 5.21 0.51 -4.94
C SER A 84 6.65 0.21 -5.39
N THR A 85 7.07 0.79 -6.53
CA THR A 85 8.45 0.65 -7.02
C THR A 85 9.43 1.46 -6.14
N ALA A 86 9.01 2.61 -5.61
CA ALA A 86 9.80 3.38 -4.66
C ALA A 86 10.05 2.58 -3.37
N HIS A 87 9.02 1.94 -2.81
CA HIS A 87 9.19 1.04 -1.66
C HIS A 87 10.09 -0.15 -1.97
N LEU A 88 9.96 -0.73 -3.16
CA LEU A 88 10.82 -1.83 -3.61
C LEU A 88 12.29 -1.40 -3.72
N LEU A 89 12.54 -0.17 -4.20
CA LEU A 89 13.88 0.42 -4.25
C LEU A 89 14.45 0.57 -2.83
N ALA A 90 13.66 1.10 -1.89
CA ALA A 90 14.07 1.27 -0.50
C ALA A 90 14.43 -0.09 0.14
N GLN A 91 13.57 -1.10 0.00
CA GLN A 91 13.83 -2.45 0.48
C GLN A 91 15.12 -3.04 -0.11
N ALA A 92 15.25 -2.96 -1.43
CA ALA A 92 16.44 -3.51 -2.13
C ALA A 92 17.73 -2.84 -1.68
N THR A 93 17.67 -1.52 -1.40
CA THR A 93 18.81 -0.73 -0.91
C THR A 93 19.17 -1.12 0.50
N GLN A 94 18.23 -1.15 1.44
CA GLN A 94 18.51 -1.53 2.83
C GLN A 94 19.05 -2.95 2.97
N MET A 95 18.60 -3.88 2.13
CA MET A 95 19.14 -5.26 2.13
C MET A 95 20.63 -5.33 1.76
N LEU A 96 21.10 -4.43 0.92
CA LEU A 96 22.50 -4.36 0.48
C LEU A 96 23.35 -3.41 1.35
N TYR A 97 22.72 -2.38 1.85
CA TYR A 97 23.33 -1.31 2.63
C TYR A 97 22.51 -1.05 3.90
N PRO A 98 22.62 -1.93 4.93
CA PRO A 98 21.80 -1.83 6.15
C PRO A 98 21.97 -0.51 6.92
N GLU A 99 23.08 0.19 6.73
CA GLU A 99 23.35 1.50 7.35
C GLU A 99 22.71 2.67 6.59
N ALA A 100 22.22 2.45 5.36
CA ALA A 100 21.48 3.45 4.60
C ALA A 100 20.11 3.66 5.23
N GLN A 101 19.87 4.84 5.79
CA GLN A 101 18.57 5.18 6.35
C GLN A 101 17.62 5.62 5.25
N VAL A 102 16.47 5.00 5.24
CA VAL A 102 15.37 5.31 4.33
C VAL A 102 14.67 6.57 4.84
N THR A 103 14.50 7.57 3.97
CA THR A 103 13.83 8.81 4.33
C THR A 103 12.47 8.94 3.67
N ILE A 104 12.40 9.50 2.48
CA ILE A 104 11.16 9.74 1.73
C ILE A 104 11.33 9.38 0.26
N GLY A 105 10.26 8.84 -0.33
CA GLY A 105 10.23 8.41 -1.74
C GLY A 105 8.96 8.82 -2.47
N PRO A 106 8.72 10.13 -2.74
CA PRO A 106 7.51 10.57 -3.39
C PRO A 106 7.46 10.18 -4.86
N VAL A 107 6.23 9.98 -5.35
CA VAL A 107 5.93 9.92 -6.78
C VAL A 107 5.98 11.33 -7.36
N ILE A 108 6.50 11.45 -8.58
CA ILE A 108 6.56 12.68 -9.36
C ILE A 108 5.97 12.44 -10.76
N ASP A 109 5.72 13.51 -11.54
CA ASP A 109 5.04 13.44 -12.83
C ASP A 109 5.60 12.38 -13.80
N ASN A 110 6.91 12.23 -13.84
CA ASN A 110 7.61 11.32 -14.76
C ASN A 110 8.28 10.12 -14.07
N GLY A 111 7.94 9.80 -12.82
CA GLY A 111 8.58 8.70 -12.11
C GLY A 111 8.44 8.81 -10.60
N PHE A 112 9.51 8.49 -9.91
CA PHE A 112 9.68 8.65 -8.47
C PHE A 112 11.16 8.86 -8.17
N PHE A 113 11.46 9.33 -6.98
CA PHE A 113 12.81 9.24 -6.41
C PHE A 113 12.73 8.71 -4.98
N TYR A 114 13.86 8.39 -4.41
CA TYR A 114 13.95 7.98 -3.02
C TYR A 114 15.23 8.56 -2.40
N ASP A 115 15.06 9.27 -1.30
CA ASP A 115 16.19 9.84 -0.57
C ASP A 115 16.68 8.86 0.50
N PHE A 116 17.99 8.73 0.59
CA PHE A 116 18.66 7.90 1.59
C PHE A 116 19.72 8.75 2.31
N ALA A 117 19.74 8.68 3.64
CA ALA A 117 20.87 9.15 4.40
C ALA A 117 21.91 8.03 4.51
N TYR A 118 22.96 8.13 3.71
CA TYR A 118 24.05 7.17 3.64
C TYR A 118 25.39 7.87 3.52
N LYS A 119 26.28 7.64 4.52
CA LYS A 119 27.53 8.41 4.66
C LYS A 119 28.46 8.28 3.45
N ASP A 120 28.54 7.07 2.88
CA ASP A 120 29.49 6.79 1.80
C ASP A 120 28.93 7.16 0.42
N GLY A 121 27.62 7.48 0.33
CA GLY A 121 26.93 7.70 -0.94
C GLY A 121 26.82 6.41 -1.77
N PHE A 122 26.23 6.54 -2.97
CA PHE A 122 26.08 5.43 -3.92
C PHE A 122 26.86 5.71 -5.20
N SER A 123 27.58 4.70 -5.67
CA SER A 123 28.26 4.70 -6.98
C SER A 123 27.34 4.10 -8.06
N GLU A 124 27.68 4.30 -9.34
CA GLU A 124 26.98 3.64 -10.45
C GLU A 124 26.98 2.10 -10.32
N GLY A 125 28.06 1.53 -9.79
CA GLY A 125 28.13 0.09 -9.53
C GLY A 125 27.17 -0.39 -8.47
N ASP A 126 26.82 0.46 -7.50
CA ASP A 126 25.84 0.15 -6.46
C ASP A 126 24.43 0.24 -7.01
N LEU A 127 24.13 1.17 -7.91
CA LEU A 127 22.83 1.24 -8.58
C LEU A 127 22.54 -0.06 -9.36
N ALA A 128 23.52 -0.59 -10.06
CA ALA A 128 23.38 -1.87 -10.77
C ALA A 128 23.11 -3.06 -9.82
N LYS A 129 23.72 -3.08 -8.63
CA LYS A 129 23.46 -4.10 -7.59
C LYS A 129 22.05 -3.95 -7.02
N ILE A 130 21.63 -2.72 -6.73
CA ILE A 130 20.29 -2.42 -6.21
C ILE A 130 19.23 -2.87 -7.22
N GLU A 131 19.36 -2.50 -8.49
CA GLU A 131 18.44 -2.92 -9.55
C GLU A 131 18.36 -4.45 -9.68
N LYS A 132 19.49 -5.13 -9.63
CA LYS A 132 19.54 -6.61 -9.62
C LYS A 132 18.80 -7.19 -8.42
N ASN A 133 18.91 -6.56 -7.26
CA ASN A 133 18.21 -7.00 -6.05
C ASN A 133 16.71 -6.73 -6.15
N MET A 134 16.28 -5.58 -6.66
CA MET A 134 14.87 -5.29 -6.97
C MET A 134 14.26 -6.39 -7.85
N LYS A 135 14.95 -6.76 -8.94
CA LYS A 135 14.52 -7.84 -9.85
C LYS A 135 14.38 -9.20 -9.14
N LYS A 136 15.21 -9.49 -8.12
CA LYS A 136 15.06 -10.69 -7.30
C LYS A 136 13.84 -10.64 -6.40
N LEU A 137 13.60 -9.50 -5.75
CA LEU A 137 12.45 -9.28 -4.87
C LEU A 137 11.13 -9.42 -5.66
N VAL A 138 11.04 -8.83 -6.85
CA VAL A 138 9.86 -8.99 -7.73
C VAL A 138 9.56 -10.47 -8.01
N LYS A 139 10.59 -11.29 -8.27
CA LYS A 139 10.42 -12.72 -8.54
C LYS A 139 9.92 -13.52 -7.34
N GLN A 140 10.11 -13.02 -6.13
CA GLN A 140 9.61 -13.67 -4.91
C GLN A 140 8.10 -13.49 -4.75
N SER A 141 7.49 -12.52 -5.45
CA SER A 141 6.05 -12.23 -5.38
C SER A 141 5.56 -12.10 -3.94
N LEU A 142 6.34 -11.41 -3.11
CA LEU A 142 5.99 -11.20 -1.70
C LEU A 142 4.66 -10.45 -1.60
N LYS A 143 3.81 -10.89 -0.68
CA LYS A 143 2.56 -10.21 -0.38
C LYS A 143 2.85 -8.83 0.21
N ILE A 144 2.12 -7.84 -0.24
CA ILE A 144 2.10 -6.50 0.35
C ILE A 144 0.92 -6.45 1.31
N GLU A 145 1.16 -6.08 2.54
CA GLU A 145 0.17 -6.01 3.61
C GLU A 145 0.10 -4.59 4.14
N ARG A 146 -1.09 -3.98 4.04
CA ARG A 146 -1.38 -2.68 4.63
C ARG A 146 -1.76 -2.84 6.10
N SER A 147 -1.26 -1.98 6.94
CA SER A 147 -1.66 -1.84 8.34
C SER A 147 -1.76 -0.36 8.70
N GLU A 148 -2.39 -0.07 9.82
CA GLU A 148 -2.49 1.26 10.37
C GLU A 148 -1.85 1.32 11.74
N MET A 149 -1.30 2.49 12.08
CA MET A 149 -0.64 2.74 13.34
C MET A 149 -0.86 4.21 13.73
N SER A 150 -0.99 4.49 15.01
CA SER A 150 -0.98 5.88 15.48
C SER A 150 0.39 6.51 15.24
N ARG A 151 0.44 7.84 15.14
CA ARG A 151 1.70 8.57 14.96
C ARG A 151 2.73 8.19 16.02
N ASP A 152 2.35 8.19 17.27
CA ASP A 152 3.27 7.97 18.39
C ASP A 152 3.81 6.53 18.41
N GLU A 153 2.97 5.53 18.11
CA GLU A 153 3.40 4.14 17.94
C GLU A 153 4.37 3.99 16.76
N ALA A 154 4.10 4.67 15.65
CA ALA A 154 4.98 4.64 14.48
C ALA A 154 6.35 5.28 14.77
N VAL A 155 6.39 6.39 15.50
CA VAL A 155 7.65 7.03 15.94
C VAL A 155 8.49 6.05 16.73
N GLU A 156 7.91 5.40 17.76
CA GLU A 156 8.62 4.43 18.59
C GLU A 156 9.07 3.21 17.79
N PHE A 157 8.22 2.73 16.88
CA PHE A 157 8.53 1.60 16.02
C PHE A 157 9.75 1.87 15.12
N PHE A 158 9.79 3.01 14.44
CA PHE A 158 10.91 3.35 13.54
C PHE A 158 12.18 3.73 14.32
N LYS A 159 12.08 4.35 15.49
CA LYS A 159 13.22 4.57 16.40
C LYS A 159 13.83 3.25 16.85
N ALA A 160 13.01 2.27 17.22
CA ALA A 160 13.48 0.95 17.63
C ALA A 160 14.19 0.18 16.49
N LYS A 161 13.82 0.46 15.24
CA LYS A 161 14.49 -0.07 14.04
C LYS A 161 15.77 0.68 13.66
N GLY A 162 16.09 1.79 14.34
CA GLY A 162 17.23 2.66 14.02
C GLY A 162 16.97 3.59 12.82
N GLU A 163 15.73 3.70 12.36
CA GLU A 163 15.32 4.58 11.26
C GLU A 163 14.97 5.98 11.77
N HIS A 164 15.97 6.69 12.27
CA HIS A 164 15.79 7.97 12.98
C HIS A 164 15.20 9.07 12.09
N TYR A 165 15.64 9.19 10.83
CA TYR A 165 15.10 10.19 9.90
C TYR A 165 13.63 9.96 9.59
N LYS A 166 13.22 8.69 9.46
CA LYS A 166 11.80 8.36 9.28
C LYS A 166 10.99 8.73 10.52
N ALA A 167 11.50 8.45 11.72
CA ALA A 167 10.87 8.86 12.97
C ALA A 167 10.70 10.39 13.06
N GLU A 168 11.71 11.17 12.67
CA GLU A 168 11.63 12.64 12.62
C GLU A 168 10.57 13.14 11.63
N ILE A 169 10.46 12.52 10.45
CA ILE A 169 9.42 12.84 9.48
C ILE A 169 8.03 12.58 10.09
N ILE A 170 7.85 11.43 10.74
CA ILE A 170 6.59 11.05 11.38
C ILE A 170 6.25 12.02 12.53
N GLU A 171 7.22 12.47 13.31
CA GLU A 171 6.99 13.45 14.38
C GLU A 171 6.46 14.81 13.86
N SER A 172 6.72 15.14 12.59
CA SER A 172 6.19 16.35 11.97
C SER A 172 4.72 16.25 11.54
N ILE A 173 4.15 15.03 11.52
CA ILE A 173 2.75 14.78 11.18
C ILE A 173 1.86 15.10 12.39
N PRO A 174 0.66 15.70 12.20
CA PRO A 174 -0.27 15.94 13.30
C PRO A 174 -0.58 14.68 14.12
N ALA A 175 -0.69 14.83 15.45
CA ALA A 175 -0.81 13.70 16.38
C ALA A 175 -2.11 12.90 16.26
N ASP A 176 -3.14 13.51 15.70
CA ASP A 176 -4.48 12.93 15.48
C ASP A 176 -4.59 12.14 14.17
N GLN A 177 -3.52 12.09 13.37
CA GLN A 177 -3.51 11.33 12.14
C GLN A 177 -3.14 9.87 12.37
N THR A 178 -3.90 8.98 11.75
CA THR A 178 -3.56 7.57 11.60
C THR A 178 -2.67 7.39 10.38
N LEU A 179 -1.60 6.66 10.54
CA LEU A 179 -0.61 6.44 9.49
C LEU A 179 -0.79 5.08 8.85
N SER A 180 -0.68 5.02 7.54
CA SER A 180 -0.65 3.77 6.79
C SER A 180 0.78 3.26 6.66
N LEU A 181 0.96 1.97 6.93
CA LEU A 181 2.22 1.26 6.74
C LEU A 181 2.01 0.11 5.76
N TYR A 182 2.99 -0.10 4.91
CA TYR A 182 3.02 -1.21 3.98
C TYR A 182 4.19 -2.13 4.29
N LYS A 183 3.87 -3.40 4.51
CA LYS A 183 4.83 -4.45 4.79
C LYS A 183 5.00 -5.35 3.58
N GLN A 184 6.26 -5.61 3.20
CA GLN A 184 6.63 -6.56 2.15
C GLN A 184 7.77 -7.45 2.66
N GLY A 185 7.47 -8.70 3.03
CA GLY A 185 8.41 -9.55 3.75
C GLY A 185 8.75 -8.93 5.12
N ASP A 186 10.04 -8.69 5.38
CA ASP A 186 10.51 -8.06 6.63
C ASP A 186 10.61 -6.52 6.53
N PHE A 187 10.47 -5.97 5.32
CA PHE A 187 10.48 -4.53 5.09
C PHE A 187 9.13 -3.92 5.40
N ILE A 188 9.15 -2.80 6.13
CA ILE A 188 7.96 -2.01 6.46
C ILE A 188 8.28 -0.56 6.17
N ASP A 189 7.41 0.09 5.43
CA ASP A 189 7.54 1.51 5.09
C ASP A 189 6.27 2.29 5.42
N LEU A 190 6.46 3.60 5.63
CA LEU A 190 5.38 4.56 5.80
C LEU A 190 4.82 4.96 4.42
N CYS A 191 3.51 5.11 4.35
CA CYS A 191 2.84 5.56 3.15
C CYS A 191 1.87 6.71 3.44
#